data_eee2b4e004cdc1641ec0448adda16e03
#
_entry.id   eee2b4e004cdc1641ec0448adda16e03
#
_cell.length_a   1.000
_cell.length_b   1.000
_cell.length_c   1.000
_cell.angle_alpha   90.00
_cell.angle_beta   90.00
_cell.angle_gamma   90.00
#
_symmetry.space_group_name_H-M   'P 1'
#
loop_
_entity.id
_entity.type
_entity.pdbx_description
1 polymer ?
#
loop_
_entity_poly.entity_id
_entity_poly.type
_entity_poly.pdbx_seq_one_letter_code
_entity_poly.pdbx_strand_id
1 'polypeptide(L)'
;RQEWEKAFGPDIHTPEMRIDEPFMRALHLLDGKWEECTVENFHEGDHGGIHFSAANVQLNHVYQKGCSHEGYETCRKMVFQGIVLRCRTWVPVPSLILANVRTEDSPRGVLSGNENFDRSFCVTANSEQDAACRLTPRFIDFLTKFDRDVEGQILSFCWDGKIFSLVSETDFGIAAIAGSVDLSDLDAARNSYIRSLKELGSVLDRLIAGPALTDVVEREEYGRTENENDR
;
A
#
# COMPACT_ATOMS: atom_id res chain seq x y z
N ARG A 1 17.95 -12.61 -5.09
CA ARG A 1 18.82 -11.49 -4.70
C ARG A 1 19.53 -10.86 -5.91
N GLN A 2 20.31 -11.59 -6.69
CA GLN A 2 21.05 -11.02 -7.83
C GLN A 2 20.17 -10.27 -8.85
N GLU A 3 18.99 -10.80 -9.21
CA GLU A 3 18.09 -10.14 -10.16
C GLU A 3 17.46 -8.89 -9.54
N TRP A 4 17.19 -8.88 -8.23
CA TRP A 4 16.76 -7.71 -7.50
C TRP A 4 17.82 -6.60 -7.53
N GLU A 5 19.05 -6.94 -7.16
CA GLU A 5 20.17 -5.98 -7.12
C GLU A 5 20.47 -5.37 -8.50
N LYS A 6 20.24 -6.11 -9.57
CA LYS A 6 20.35 -5.58 -10.95
C LYS A 6 19.22 -4.61 -11.30
N ALA A 7 18.02 -4.85 -10.79
CA ALA A 7 16.83 -4.03 -11.09
C ALA A 7 16.76 -2.77 -10.22
N PHE A 8 17.10 -2.88 -8.93
CA PHE A 8 16.79 -1.87 -7.91
C PHE A 8 17.97 -1.52 -7.00
N GLY A 9 19.18 -1.95 -7.35
CA GLY A 9 20.39 -1.68 -6.55
C GLY A 9 20.51 -2.54 -5.29
N PRO A 10 21.42 -2.18 -4.37
CA PRO A 10 21.71 -2.97 -3.19
C PRO A 10 20.50 -3.16 -2.28
N ASP A 11 20.28 -4.40 -1.83
CA ASP A 11 19.22 -4.76 -0.89
C ASP A 11 19.71 -4.50 0.56
N ILE A 12 19.55 -3.24 1.02
CA ILE A 12 20.02 -2.75 2.32
C ILE A 12 18.81 -2.36 3.16
N HIS A 13 18.53 -3.11 4.21
CA HIS A 13 17.35 -2.93 5.04
C HIS A 13 17.50 -1.79 6.04
N THR A 14 16.50 -0.91 6.08
CA THR A 14 16.42 0.22 7.01
C THR A 14 15.22 0.05 7.96
N PRO A 15 15.36 0.42 9.26
CA PRO A 15 14.28 0.20 10.23
C PRO A 15 12.96 0.88 9.85
N GLU A 16 13.02 2.09 9.28
CA GLU A 16 11.83 2.88 8.91
C GLU A 16 11.04 2.26 7.75
N MET A 17 11.70 1.49 6.89
CA MET A 17 11.08 0.86 5.72
C MET A 17 10.58 -0.55 5.99
N ARG A 18 10.74 -1.03 7.22
CA ARG A 18 10.35 -2.38 7.61
C ARG A 18 8.84 -2.60 7.44
N ILE A 19 8.49 -3.76 6.90
CA ILE A 19 7.12 -4.27 6.79
C ILE A 19 7.01 -5.42 7.80
N ASP A 20 6.20 -5.24 8.84
CA ASP A 20 6.02 -6.22 9.90
C ASP A 20 4.58 -6.18 10.47
N GLU A 21 4.27 -7.06 11.40
CA GLU A 21 2.93 -7.11 12.01
C GLU A 21 2.51 -5.79 12.68
N PRO A 22 3.34 -5.09 13.49
CA PRO A 22 3.00 -3.78 14.04
C PRO A 22 2.60 -2.76 12.99
N PHE A 23 3.34 -2.68 11.87
CA PHE A 23 3.01 -1.81 10.76
C PHE A 23 1.67 -2.22 10.11
N MET A 24 1.45 -3.52 9.84
CA MET A 24 0.20 -4.00 9.25
C MET A 24 -1.02 -3.72 10.15
N ARG A 25 -0.86 -3.77 11.47
CA ARG A 25 -1.93 -3.42 12.41
C ARG A 25 -2.25 -1.93 12.42
N ALA A 26 -1.24 -1.07 12.25
CA ALA A 26 -1.43 0.38 12.18
C ALA A 26 -2.23 0.83 10.94
N LEU A 27 -2.26 0.01 9.87
CA LEU A 27 -3.06 0.28 8.68
C LEU A 27 -4.56 0.00 8.85
N HIS A 28 -5.00 -0.58 9.98
CA HIS A 28 -6.38 -0.94 10.26
C HIS A 28 -7.08 -1.74 9.14
N LEU A 29 -6.32 -2.53 8.39
CA LEU A 29 -6.86 -3.35 7.29
C LEU A 29 -7.86 -4.36 7.82
N LEU A 30 -8.94 -4.57 7.05
CA LEU A 30 -9.96 -5.59 7.32
C LEU A 30 -10.57 -5.45 8.73
N ASP A 31 -10.69 -4.22 9.26
CA ASP A 31 -11.17 -3.93 10.62
C ASP A 31 -10.42 -4.70 11.72
N GLY A 32 -9.16 -5.07 11.46
CA GLY A 32 -8.32 -5.84 12.38
C GLY A 32 -8.75 -7.29 12.58
N LYS A 33 -9.63 -7.82 11.74
CA LYS A 33 -10.17 -9.20 11.86
C LYS A 33 -9.18 -10.26 11.33
N TRP A 34 -7.97 -10.21 11.84
CA TRP A 34 -6.92 -11.19 11.57
C TRP A 34 -5.99 -11.31 12.79
N GLU A 35 -5.44 -12.50 13.04
CA GLU A 35 -4.61 -12.83 14.19
C GLU A 35 -3.17 -13.16 13.81
N GLU A 36 -2.96 -13.69 12.60
CA GLU A 36 -1.63 -14.06 12.13
C GLU A 36 -1.23 -13.21 10.91
N CYS A 37 0.01 -12.72 10.93
CA CYS A 37 0.64 -11.97 9.83
C CYS A 37 1.94 -12.68 9.43
N THR A 38 2.04 -13.05 8.17
CA THR A 38 3.26 -13.60 7.58
C THR A 38 3.80 -12.61 6.57
N VAL A 39 5.08 -12.27 6.69
CA VAL A 39 5.80 -11.39 5.76
C VAL A 39 6.93 -12.17 5.12
N GLU A 40 6.93 -12.23 3.80
CA GLU A 40 7.91 -12.97 3.00
C GLU A 40 8.50 -12.10 1.90
N ASN A 41 9.67 -12.47 1.41
CA ASN A 41 10.32 -11.79 0.30
C ASN A 41 10.45 -10.27 0.50
N PHE A 42 10.80 -9.88 1.73
CA PHE A 42 11.07 -8.48 2.05
C PHE A 42 12.39 -8.05 1.39
N HIS A 43 12.31 -6.98 0.62
CA HIS A 43 13.44 -6.38 -0.07
C HIS A 43 13.36 -4.86 -0.01
N GLU A 44 14.52 -4.21 -0.01
CA GLU A 44 14.66 -2.75 -0.20
C GLU A 44 15.48 -2.46 -1.45
N GLY A 45 15.27 -1.29 -2.04
CA GLY A 45 16.00 -0.86 -3.23
C GLY A 45 15.69 0.59 -3.60
N ASP A 46 16.26 1.03 -4.71
CA ASP A 46 16.08 2.36 -5.26
C ASP A 46 15.54 2.29 -6.69
N HIS A 47 14.55 3.13 -7.02
CA HIS A 47 14.00 3.22 -8.36
C HIS A 47 13.61 4.66 -8.68
N GLY A 48 14.07 5.22 -9.81
CA GLY A 48 13.77 6.58 -10.23
C GLY A 48 14.10 7.66 -9.17
N GLY A 49 15.12 7.42 -8.32
CA GLY A 49 15.52 8.32 -7.24
C GLY A 49 14.65 8.19 -5.97
N ILE A 50 13.74 7.23 -5.91
CA ILE A 50 12.92 6.91 -4.72
C ILE A 50 13.48 5.66 -4.06
N HIS A 51 13.74 5.75 -2.77
CA HIS A 51 14.03 4.58 -1.92
C HIS A 51 12.72 3.89 -1.55
N PHE A 52 12.64 2.57 -1.71
CA PHE A 52 11.43 1.81 -1.44
C PHE A 52 11.73 0.46 -0.77
N SER A 53 10.73 -0.09 -0.11
CA SER A 53 10.70 -1.49 0.31
C SER A 53 9.43 -2.17 -0.17
N ALA A 54 9.51 -3.47 -0.38
CA ALA A 54 8.39 -4.27 -0.82
C ALA A 54 8.43 -5.67 -0.21
N ALA A 55 7.26 -6.23 0.11
CA ALA A 55 7.12 -7.58 0.63
C ALA A 55 5.80 -8.22 0.23
N ASN A 56 5.79 -9.55 0.23
CA ASN A 56 4.55 -10.33 0.22
C ASN A 56 4.02 -10.42 1.64
N VAL A 57 2.73 -10.20 1.81
CA VAL A 57 2.07 -10.28 3.10
C VAL A 57 0.85 -11.18 2.99
N GLN A 58 0.70 -12.08 3.97
CA GLN A 58 -0.49 -12.89 4.15
C GLN A 58 -1.06 -12.66 5.55
N LEU A 59 -2.37 -12.41 5.62
CA LEU A 59 -3.10 -12.26 6.87
C LEU A 59 -4.11 -13.41 7.01
N ASN A 60 -4.14 -14.04 8.18
CA ASN A 60 -5.04 -15.14 8.49
C ASN A 60 -5.93 -14.80 9.68
N HIS A 61 -7.21 -15.09 9.55
CA HIS A 61 -8.13 -15.18 10.66
C HIS A 61 -8.04 -16.56 11.28
N VAL A 62 -7.80 -16.60 12.59
CA VAL A 62 -7.69 -17.85 13.37
C VAL A 62 -8.95 -18.03 14.20
N TYR A 63 -9.61 -19.15 14.06
CA TYR A 63 -10.81 -19.45 14.82
C TYR A 63 -10.83 -20.91 15.30
N GLN A 64 -11.59 -21.18 16.34
CA GLN A 64 -11.76 -22.52 16.87
C GLN A 64 -13.07 -23.12 16.34
N LYS A 65 -12.97 -24.33 15.78
CA LYS A 65 -14.14 -25.11 15.36
C LYS A 65 -14.32 -26.26 16.35
N GLY A 66 -15.49 -26.32 16.99
CA GLY A 66 -15.84 -27.41 17.88
C GLY A 66 -16.14 -28.70 17.12
N CYS A 67 -15.48 -29.80 17.46
CA CYS A 67 -15.84 -31.14 17.03
C CYS A 67 -16.57 -31.83 18.19
N SER A 68 -17.76 -32.40 17.97
CA SER A 68 -18.68 -32.85 19.00
C SER A 68 -18.17 -34.01 19.91
N HIS A 69 -17.03 -34.57 19.61
CA HIS A 69 -16.43 -35.66 20.40
C HIS A 69 -14.92 -35.59 20.64
N GLU A 70 -14.18 -34.64 20.03
CA GLU A 70 -12.70 -34.62 20.07
C GLU A 70 -12.07 -33.27 20.52
N GLY A 71 -12.87 -32.32 21.00
CA GLY A 71 -12.35 -31.04 21.45
C GLY A 71 -12.46 -29.96 20.39
N TYR A 72 -11.61 -28.93 20.50
CA TYR A 72 -11.56 -27.77 19.55
C TYR A 72 -10.39 -27.93 18.58
N GLU A 73 -10.68 -27.76 17.30
CA GLU A 73 -9.66 -27.67 16.25
C GLU A 73 -9.41 -26.19 15.92
N THR A 74 -8.14 -25.80 15.88
CA THR A 74 -7.74 -24.46 15.43
C THR A 74 -7.73 -24.42 13.92
N CYS A 75 -8.63 -23.65 13.35
CA CYS A 75 -8.75 -23.43 11.90
C CYS A 75 -8.14 -22.08 11.53
N ARG A 76 -7.56 -22.00 10.32
CA ARG A 76 -7.03 -20.78 9.72
C ARG A 76 -7.77 -20.48 8.44
N LYS A 77 -8.18 -19.24 8.27
CA LYS A 77 -8.77 -18.74 7.03
C LYS A 77 -7.93 -17.56 6.55
N MET A 78 -7.33 -17.68 5.37
CA MET A 78 -6.69 -16.56 4.71
C MET A 78 -7.72 -15.48 4.41
N VAL A 79 -7.47 -14.26 4.86
CA VAL A 79 -8.35 -13.09 4.66
C VAL A 79 -7.71 -12.03 3.77
N PHE A 80 -6.40 -12.11 3.59
CA PHE A 80 -5.64 -11.26 2.69
C PHE A 80 -4.37 -11.98 2.24
N GLN A 81 -4.06 -11.83 0.96
CA GLN A 81 -2.76 -12.14 0.39
C GLN A 81 -2.43 -11.09 -0.66
N GLY A 82 -1.23 -10.52 -0.58
CA GLY A 82 -0.88 -9.48 -1.52
C GLY A 82 0.50 -8.89 -1.29
N ILE A 83 0.70 -7.73 -1.90
CA ILE A 83 1.94 -6.96 -1.86
C ILE A 83 1.74 -5.73 -1.00
N VAL A 84 2.74 -5.45 -0.18
CA VAL A 84 2.92 -4.18 0.50
C VAL A 84 4.16 -3.50 -0.07
N LEU A 85 3.96 -2.27 -0.52
CA LEU A 85 5.01 -1.39 -1.04
C LEU A 85 5.11 -0.17 -0.14
N ARG A 86 6.32 0.21 0.27
CA ARG A 86 6.59 1.45 1.01
C ARG A 86 7.61 2.27 0.22
N CYS A 87 7.36 3.57 0.08
CA CYS A 87 8.24 4.49 -0.65
C CYS A 87 8.56 5.70 0.23
N ARG A 88 9.80 6.17 0.21
CA ARG A 88 10.12 7.48 0.77
C ARG A 88 9.56 8.57 -0.11
N THR A 89 8.84 9.52 0.48
CA THR A 89 8.39 10.72 -0.20
C THR A 89 9.48 11.80 -0.16
N TRP A 90 9.52 12.68 -1.14
CA TRP A 90 10.49 13.77 -1.21
C TRP A 90 10.28 14.78 -0.09
N VAL A 91 9.05 14.94 0.35
CA VAL A 91 8.64 15.90 1.37
C VAL A 91 7.74 15.23 2.39
N PRO A 92 7.71 15.74 3.64
CA PRO A 92 6.77 15.25 4.64
C PRO A 92 5.32 15.53 4.21
N VAL A 93 4.47 14.52 4.38
CA VAL A 93 3.03 14.57 4.09
C VAL A 93 2.28 14.31 5.40
N PRO A 94 1.19 15.03 5.69
CA PRO A 94 0.32 14.72 6.82
C PRO A 94 -0.17 13.27 6.77
N SER A 95 -0.37 12.65 7.92
CA SER A 95 -0.87 11.29 8.01
C SER A 95 -2.26 11.19 7.38
N LEU A 96 -2.40 10.30 6.41
CA LEU A 96 -3.62 10.05 5.67
C LEU A 96 -3.71 8.57 5.33
N ILE A 97 -4.83 7.93 5.66
CA ILE A 97 -5.12 6.55 5.28
C ILE A 97 -6.36 6.55 4.40
N LEU A 98 -6.25 5.95 3.23
CA LEU A 98 -7.34 5.65 2.33
C LEU A 98 -7.51 4.13 2.33
N ALA A 99 -8.61 3.65 2.91
CA ALA A 99 -8.93 2.23 2.92
C ALA A 99 -10.07 1.95 1.93
N ASN A 100 -9.93 0.88 1.14
CA ASN A 100 -10.99 0.46 0.23
C ASN A 100 -12.23 0.03 1.03
N VAL A 101 -13.39 0.55 0.66
CA VAL A 101 -14.68 0.23 1.29
C VAL A 101 -15.15 -1.13 0.79
N ARG A 102 -15.03 -2.16 1.63
CA ARG A 102 -15.49 -3.52 1.30
C ARG A 102 -16.90 -3.84 1.76
N THR A 103 -17.45 -3.04 2.69
CA THR A 103 -18.77 -3.26 3.27
C THR A 103 -19.50 -1.94 3.46
N GLU A 104 -20.84 -1.98 3.40
CA GLU A 104 -21.71 -0.82 3.68
C GLU A 104 -21.58 -0.32 5.12
N ASP A 105 -21.05 -1.15 6.03
CA ASP A 105 -20.86 -0.85 7.46
C ASP A 105 -19.50 -0.19 7.76
N SER A 106 -18.67 0.06 6.75
CA SER A 106 -17.38 0.75 6.97
C SER A 106 -17.63 2.16 7.53
N PRO A 107 -16.88 2.58 8.58
CA PRO A 107 -17.06 3.91 9.16
C PRO A 107 -16.85 4.96 8.07
N ARG A 108 -17.77 5.90 7.98
CA ARG A 108 -17.65 7.04 7.05
C ARG A 108 -16.55 7.94 7.57
N GLY A 109 -15.47 8.05 6.80
CA GLY A 109 -14.39 8.98 7.07
C GLY A 109 -14.67 10.39 6.56
N VAL A 110 -13.63 11.15 6.33
CA VAL A 110 -13.71 12.47 5.69
C VAL A 110 -14.20 12.32 4.25
N LEU A 111 -15.18 13.12 3.83
CA LEU A 111 -15.66 13.11 2.46
C LEU A 111 -14.76 13.96 1.56
N SER A 112 -14.41 13.44 0.41
CA SER A 112 -13.61 14.14 -0.60
C SER A 112 -14.43 15.13 -1.44
N GLY A 113 -15.75 14.98 -1.42
CA GLY A 113 -16.67 15.69 -2.33
C GLY A 113 -16.80 15.06 -3.72
N ASN A 114 -16.11 13.95 -3.98
CA ASN A 114 -16.26 13.14 -5.18
C ASN A 114 -16.99 11.83 -4.84
N GLU A 115 -18.27 11.73 -5.21
CA GLU A 115 -19.11 10.58 -4.84
C GLU A 115 -18.55 9.23 -5.28
N ASN A 116 -17.91 9.15 -6.44
CA ASN A 116 -17.36 7.89 -6.94
C ASN A 116 -16.15 7.46 -6.10
N PHE A 117 -15.30 8.40 -5.74
CA PHE A 117 -14.15 8.16 -4.86
C PHE A 117 -14.62 7.78 -3.45
N ASP A 118 -15.58 8.52 -2.89
CA ASP A 118 -16.13 8.30 -1.54
C ASP A 118 -16.89 6.97 -1.41
N ARG A 119 -17.34 6.38 -2.53
CA ARG A 119 -17.88 5.01 -2.57
C ARG A 119 -16.79 3.94 -2.57
N SER A 120 -15.63 4.25 -3.09
CA SER A 120 -14.51 3.30 -3.20
C SER A 120 -13.58 3.34 -1.99
N PHE A 121 -13.37 4.52 -1.41
CA PHE A 121 -12.41 4.73 -0.34
C PHE A 121 -13.01 5.43 0.88
N CYS A 122 -12.71 4.88 2.07
CA CYS A 122 -12.88 5.55 3.35
C CYS A 122 -11.60 6.31 3.67
N VAL A 123 -11.73 7.61 3.99
CA VAL A 123 -10.61 8.50 4.27
C VAL A 123 -10.47 8.71 5.77
N THR A 124 -9.32 8.38 6.33
CA THR A 124 -8.95 8.68 7.72
C THR A 124 -7.77 9.63 7.74
N ALA A 125 -7.88 10.75 8.42
CA ALA A 125 -6.84 11.77 8.57
C ALA A 125 -6.85 12.33 10.00
N ASN A 126 -5.74 12.97 10.40
CA ASN A 126 -5.65 13.64 11.71
C ASN A 126 -6.58 14.86 11.82
N SER A 127 -6.89 15.50 10.70
CA SER A 127 -7.86 16.59 10.60
C SER A 127 -8.53 16.63 9.22
N GLU A 128 -9.74 17.20 9.15
CA GLU A 128 -10.41 17.44 7.86
C GLU A 128 -9.58 18.35 6.94
N GLN A 129 -8.84 19.29 7.52
CA GLN A 129 -7.97 20.20 6.77
C GLN A 129 -6.81 19.45 6.13
N ASP A 130 -6.18 18.48 6.83
CA ASP A 130 -5.11 17.66 6.26
C ASP A 130 -5.63 16.81 5.11
N ALA A 131 -6.83 16.23 5.27
CA ALA A 131 -7.48 15.49 4.19
C ALA A 131 -7.79 16.39 2.99
N ALA A 132 -8.42 17.54 3.21
CA ALA A 132 -8.79 18.48 2.15
C ALA A 132 -7.56 19.01 1.39
N CYS A 133 -6.47 19.29 2.09
CA CYS A 133 -5.22 19.70 1.45
C CYS A 133 -4.64 18.63 0.52
N ARG A 134 -4.87 17.35 0.78
CA ARG A 134 -4.33 16.24 0.00
C ARG A 134 -5.29 15.75 -1.07
N LEU A 135 -6.58 15.70 -0.78
CA LEU A 135 -7.62 15.19 -1.68
C LEU A 135 -8.02 16.21 -2.76
N THR A 136 -7.01 16.73 -3.47
CA THR A 136 -7.27 17.58 -4.62
C THR A 136 -7.92 16.80 -5.77
N PRO A 137 -8.69 17.44 -6.67
CA PRO A 137 -9.27 16.74 -7.83
C PRO A 137 -8.23 15.95 -8.63
N ARG A 138 -7.05 16.54 -8.87
CA ARG A 138 -5.94 15.88 -9.57
C ARG A 138 -5.46 14.62 -8.86
N PHE A 139 -5.38 14.66 -7.52
CA PHE A 139 -4.95 13.52 -6.71
C PHE A 139 -6.01 12.41 -6.70
N ILE A 140 -7.29 12.76 -6.57
CA ILE A 140 -8.41 11.82 -6.63
C ILE A 140 -8.46 11.13 -8.00
N ASP A 141 -8.34 11.88 -9.09
CA ASP A 141 -8.31 11.33 -10.45
C ASP A 141 -7.12 10.37 -10.65
N PHE A 142 -5.95 10.74 -10.11
CA PHE A 142 -4.77 9.87 -10.14
C PHE A 142 -5.04 8.56 -9.40
N LEU A 143 -5.53 8.61 -8.17
CA LEU A 143 -5.80 7.39 -7.36
C LEU A 143 -6.85 6.49 -8.01
N THR A 144 -7.93 7.08 -8.51
CA THR A 144 -8.99 6.33 -9.20
C THR A 144 -8.48 5.64 -10.47
N LYS A 145 -7.61 6.33 -11.22
CA LYS A 145 -6.99 5.75 -12.41
C LYS A 145 -5.96 4.69 -12.04
N PHE A 146 -5.15 4.96 -11.02
CA PHE A 146 -4.13 4.04 -10.53
C PHE A 146 -4.75 2.73 -10.04
N ASP A 147 -5.83 2.81 -9.23
CA ASP A 147 -6.57 1.64 -8.74
C ASP A 147 -7.13 0.77 -9.89
N ARG A 148 -7.63 1.40 -10.95
CA ARG A 148 -8.13 0.68 -12.11
C ARG A 148 -7.03 0.04 -12.96
N ASP A 149 -5.86 0.69 -13.05
CA ASP A 149 -4.79 0.31 -13.97
C ASP A 149 -3.75 -0.63 -13.35
N VAL A 150 -3.78 -0.83 -12.02
CA VAL A 150 -2.92 -1.79 -11.32
C VAL A 150 -3.59 -3.17 -11.30
N GLU A 151 -2.81 -4.21 -11.55
CA GLU A 151 -3.28 -5.58 -11.44
C GLU A 151 -3.53 -5.94 -9.98
N GLY A 152 -4.71 -6.45 -9.67
CA GLY A 152 -5.17 -6.72 -8.30
C GLY A 152 -6.11 -5.66 -7.76
N GLN A 153 -6.49 -5.77 -6.50
CA GLN A 153 -7.35 -4.82 -5.80
C GLN A 153 -6.53 -4.02 -4.78
N ILE A 154 -6.49 -2.71 -4.91
CA ILE A 154 -5.87 -1.86 -3.90
C ILE A 154 -6.74 -1.83 -2.65
N LEU A 155 -6.16 -2.18 -1.51
CA LEU A 155 -6.82 -2.15 -0.21
C LEU A 155 -6.58 -0.87 0.56
N SER A 156 -5.40 -0.30 0.44
CA SER A 156 -5.05 0.89 1.18
C SER A 156 -3.93 1.68 0.51
N PHE A 157 -4.08 3.00 0.61
CA PHE A 157 -2.98 3.95 0.48
C PHE A 157 -2.78 4.62 1.83
N CYS A 158 -1.55 4.74 2.29
CA CYS A 158 -1.24 5.39 3.56
C CYS A 158 -0.05 6.33 3.39
N TRP A 159 -0.17 7.53 3.95
CA TRP A 159 0.94 8.47 4.11
C TRP A 159 1.20 8.69 5.59
N ASP A 160 2.46 8.64 6.00
CA ASP A 160 2.90 8.92 7.35
C ASP A 160 4.27 9.60 7.33
N GLY A 161 4.28 10.91 7.55
CA GLY A 161 5.49 11.72 7.47
C GLY A 161 6.12 11.65 6.07
N LYS A 162 7.29 11.02 5.98
CA LYS A 162 8.03 10.86 4.71
C LYS A 162 7.87 9.47 4.06
N ILE A 163 6.85 8.74 4.45
CA ILE A 163 6.62 7.40 3.93
C ILE A 163 5.22 7.31 3.34
N PHE A 164 5.15 6.90 2.10
CA PHE A 164 3.96 6.42 1.42
C PHE A 164 3.92 4.91 1.47
N SER A 165 2.76 4.33 1.70
CA SER A 165 2.56 2.89 1.67
C SER A 165 1.36 2.52 0.82
N LEU A 166 1.50 1.48 0.03
CA LEU A 166 0.47 0.88 -0.81
C LEU A 166 0.28 -0.57 -0.39
N VAL A 167 -0.97 -0.97 -0.17
CA VAL A 167 -1.35 -2.37 0.05
C VAL A 167 -2.28 -2.81 -1.07
N SER A 168 -1.89 -3.84 -1.79
CA SER A 168 -2.67 -4.39 -2.89
C SER A 168 -2.86 -5.88 -2.71
N GLU A 169 -4.12 -6.33 -2.78
CA GLU A 169 -4.46 -7.74 -2.86
C GLU A 169 -4.18 -8.23 -4.28
N THR A 170 -3.38 -9.27 -4.39
CA THR A 170 -2.98 -9.84 -5.67
C THR A 170 -2.62 -11.32 -5.49
N ASP A 171 -2.90 -12.10 -6.50
CA ASP A 171 -2.46 -13.50 -6.56
C ASP A 171 -0.97 -13.62 -6.91
N PHE A 172 -0.35 -12.51 -7.36
CA PHE A 172 1.07 -12.44 -7.66
C PHE A 172 1.83 -11.83 -6.48
N GLY A 173 2.83 -12.51 -6.00
CA GLY A 173 3.76 -11.95 -5.02
C GLY A 173 5.02 -11.40 -5.72
N ILE A 174 5.71 -10.46 -5.06
CA ILE A 174 7.10 -10.15 -5.40
C ILE A 174 7.88 -11.43 -5.21
N ALA A 175 8.45 -11.95 -6.27
CA ALA A 175 9.14 -13.23 -6.21
C ALA A 175 8.30 -14.40 -5.62
N ALA A 176 6.99 -14.29 -5.55
CA ALA A 176 6.20 -15.46 -5.35
C ALA A 176 6.53 -16.39 -6.51
N ILE A 177 7.34 -17.37 -6.20
CA ILE A 177 7.29 -18.61 -6.95
C ILE A 177 5.85 -19.02 -6.72
N ALA A 178 4.97 -18.67 -7.67
CA ALA A 178 3.58 -19.06 -7.59
C ALA A 178 3.59 -20.52 -7.20
N GLY A 179 2.77 -20.96 -6.23
CA GLY A 179 2.79 -22.33 -5.74
C GLY A 179 2.54 -23.39 -6.82
N SER A 180 2.47 -22.94 -8.08
CA SER A 180 2.37 -23.71 -9.32
C SER A 180 3.67 -23.73 -10.16
N VAL A 181 4.73 -23.00 -9.76
CA VAL A 181 6.00 -23.09 -10.51
C VAL A 181 6.67 -24.40 -10.08
N ASP A 182 6.73 -25.31 -11.03
CA ASP A 182 7.51 -26.52 -10.88
C ASP A 182 8.99 -26.13 -10.68
N LEU A 183 9.50 -26.32 -9.46
CA LEU A 183 10.91 -26.04 -9.12
C LEU A 183 11.89 -26.90 -9.93
N SER A 184 11.41 -27.90 -10.69
CA SER A 184 12.23 -28.63 -11.65
C SER A 184 12.59 -27.77 -12.87
N ASP A 185 11.84 -26.68 -13.15
CA ASP A 185 12.12 -25.69 -14.20
C ASP A 185 12.62 -24.37 -13.61
N LEU A 186 13.92 -24.33 -13.30
CA LEU A 186 14.57 -23.14 -12.72
C LEU A 186 14.53 -21.92 -13.66
N ASP A 187 14.52 -22.16 -14.98
CA ASP A 187 14.46 -21.07 -15.97
C ASP A 187 13.06 -20.44 -16.00
N ALA A 188 12.00 -21.23 -15.92
CA ALA A 188 10.64 -20.74 -15.82
C ALA A 188 10.45 -19.95 -14.52
N ALA A 189 10.96 -20.46 -13.38
CA ALA A 189 10.92 -19.77 -12.09
C ALA A 189 11.64 -18.43 -12.15
N ARG A 190 12.85 -18.40 -12.72
CA ARG A 190 13.63 -17.17 -12.90
C ARG A 190 12.91 -16.14 -13.79
N ASN A 191 12.34 -16.59 -14.91
CA ASN A 191 11.61 -15.72 -15.84
C ASN A 191 10.35 -15.13 -15.19
N SER A 192 9.63 -15.91 -14.37
CA SER A 192 8.50 -15.44 -13.58
C SER A 192 8.95 -14.35 -12.59
N TYR A 193 10.04 -14.60 -11.88
CA TYR A 193 10.62 -13.62 -10.96
C TYR A 193 11.00 -12.30 -11.66
N ILE A 194 11.70 -12.39 -12.80
CA ILE A 194 12.07 -11.20 -13.58
C ILE A 194 10.83 -10.43 -14.05
N ARG A 195 9.74 -11.13 -14.39
CA ARG A 195 8.47 -10.50 -14.74
C ARG A 195 7.90 -9.71 -13.57
N SER A 196 7.82 -10.31 -12.37
CA SER A 196 7.34 -9.63 -11.17
C SER A 196 8.16 -8.38 -10.83
N LEU A 197 9.49 -8.42 -11.04
CA LEU A 197 10.34 -7.22 -10.84
C LEU A 197 10.03 -6.10 -11.85
N LYS A 198 9.72 -6.45 -13.11
CA LYS A 198 9.30 -5.46 -14.13
C LYS A 198 7.95 -4.85 -13.81
N GLU A 199 7.01 -5.65 -13.32
CA GLU A 199 5.69 -5.19 -12.88
C GLU A 199 5.81 -4.23 -11.71
N LEU A 200 6.63 -4.59 -10.70
CA LEU A 200 6.94 -3.70 -9.57
C LEU A 200 7.59 -2.39 -10.05
N GLY A 201 8.55 -2.45 -10.96
CA GLY A 201 9.15 -1.26 -11.57
C GLY A 201 8.10 -0.37 -12.26
N SER A 202 7.16 -0.97 -13.00
CA SER A 202 6.07 -0.24 -13.66
C SER A 202 5.12 0.44 -12.65
N VAL A 203 4.83 -0.22 -11.52
CA VAL A 203 4.04 0.39 -10.43
C VAL A 203 4.77 1.59 -9.84
N LEU A 204 6.08 1.44 -9.56
CA LEU A 204 6.92 2.53 -9.06
C LEU A 204 6.99 3.69 -10.04
N ASP A 205 7.19 3.44 -11.34
CA ASP A 205 7.20 4.50 -12.37
C ASP A 205 5.89 5.31 -12.38
N ARG A 206 4.74 4.65 -12.24
CA ARG A 206 3.44 5.32 -12.17
C ARG A 206 3.30 6.16 -10.88
N LEU A 207 3.76 5.65 -9.73
CA LEU A 207 3.74 6.40 -8.48
C LEU A 207 4.65 7.63 -8.54
N ILE A 208 5.83 7.50 -9.16
CA ILE A 208 6.80 8.59 -9.35
C ILE A 208 6.26 9.65 -10.31
N ALA A 209 5.61 9.23 -11.40
CA ALA A 209 5.00 10.15 -12.37
C ALA A 209 3.74 10.84 -11.83
N GLY A 210 3.14 10.29 -10.78
CA GLY A 210 1.92 10.81 -10.17
C GLY A 210 2.17 11.71 -8.94
N PRO A 211 1.10 12.32 -8.41
CA PRO A 211 1.18 13.18 -7.25
C PRO A 211 1.38 12.45 -5.91
N ALA A 212 1.37 11.11 -5.90
CA ALA A 212 1.42 10.33 -4.67
C ALA A 212 2.71 10.57 -3.86
N LEU A 213 3.85 10.71 -4.53
CA LEU A 213 5.18 10.84 -3.92
C LEU A 213 5.73 12.27 -3.98
N THR A 214 5.22 13.13 -4.86
CA THR A 214 5.85 14.42 -5.23
C THR A 214 5.04 15.65 -4.87
N ASP A 215 3.71 15.59 -4.81
CA ASP A 215 2.90 16.78 -4.56
C ASP A 215 3.00 17.24 -3.10
N VAL A 216 3.72 18.32 -2.93
CA VAL A 216 3.51 19.24 -1.80
C VAL A 216 2.40 20.17 -2.23
N VAL A 217 1.36 20.27 -1.42
CA VAL A 217 0.40 21.36 -1.53
C VAL A 217 1.17 22.67 -1.62
N GLU A 218 0.94 23.43 -2.68
CA GLU A 218 1.35 24.84 -2.78
C GLU A 218 0.70 25.62 -1.63
N ARG A 219 1.32 25.59 -0.45
CA ARG A 219 0.91 26.39 0.72
C ARG A 219 1.16 27.88 0.53
N GLU A 220 1.77 28.30 -0.60
CA GLU A 220 2.21 29.68 -0.78
C GLU A 220 1.13 30.63 -1.32
N GLU A 221 0.01 30.17 -1.87
CA GLU A 221 -0.99 31.09 -2.44
C GLU A 221 -2.11 31.52 -1.48
N TYR A 222 -2.38 30.79 -0.40
CA TYR A 222 -3.45 31.17 0.54
C TYR A 222 -3.04 32.19 1.62
N GLY A 223 -1.76 32.49 1.77
CA GLY A 223 -1.23 33.41 2.79
C GLY A 223 -1.00 34.86 2.33
N ARG A 224 -1.19 35.19 1.05
CA ARG A 224 -0.84 36.51 0.49
C ARG A 224 -1.99 37.52 0.27
N THR A 225 -3.22 37.14 0.52
CA THR A 225 -4.38 38.00 0.23
C THR A 225 -4.94 38.79 1.39
N GLU A 226 -4.38 38.72 2.60
CA GLU A 226 -4.94 39.43 3.78
C GLU A 226 -4.10 40.62 4.28
N ASN A 227 -2.98 40.98 3.66
CA ASN A 227 -2.12 42.07 4.20
C ASN A 227 -1.90 43.29 3.30
N GLU A 228 -2.70 43.52 2.27
CA GLU A 228 -2.58 44.71 1.43
C GLU A 228 -3.72 45.74 1.51
N ASN A 229 -4.63 45.62 2.49
CA ASN A 229 -5.71 46.61 2.64
C ASN A 229 -5.68 47.44 3.93
N ASP A 230 -4.54 47.57 4.61
CA ASP A 230 -4.37 48.49 5.73
C ASP A 230 -3.10 49.37 5.50
N ARG A 231 -3.19 50.30 4.57
CA ARG A 231 -2.40 51.56 4.55
C ARG A 231 -3.09 52.68 3.79
#